data_11be175aff28e005901b8ef64ef106bd
#
_entry.id   11be175aff28e005901b8ef64ef106bd
#
_cell.length_a   1.000
_cell.length_b   1.000
_cell.length_c   1.000
_cell.angle_alpha   90.00
_cell.angle_beta   90.00
_cell.angle_gamma   90.00
#
_symmetry.space_group_name_H-M   'P 1'
#
loop_
_entity.id
_entity.type
_entity.pdbx_description
1 polymer ?
#
loop_
_entity_poly.entity_id
_entity_poly.type
_entity_poly.pdbx_seq_one_letter_code
_entity_poly.pdbx_strand_id
1 'polypeptide(L)'
;MSPCEHPLNPFVWPQLSAVSGLVHAVFTRHGGVSDPPYATLNAALNNGDNPKAVSENLRRITSWIGLKMLVTAPQVHGSQVLVVDQTSLNTFPLKTENGFSLAIGPQADAMVTSMVHVGLLIKIADCQAVFLVDPLRRVVANVHCGWRGSVQNILAQTVQVMQARFGTRPEDLLAAISPSLGPCCAEFRSYASEIPQELWEFQIRPTYFDFWAVSRYQLTACGLRPENIYTAGECTVCRRDIYFSYRGEKTKGRMAAVIGLTSD
;
A
#
# COMPACT_ATOMS: atom_id res chain seq x y z
N MET A 1 14.05 3.64 32.95
CA MET A 1 12.65 3.23 32.63
C MET A 1 12.58 3.04 31.14
N SER A 2 12.38 1.82 30.67
CA SER A 2 12.17 1.54 29.24
C SER A 2 10.91 2.26 28.77
N PRO A 3 10.89 2.97 27.63
CA PRO A 3 9.65 3.56 27.13
C PRO A 3 8.65 2.42 26.92
N CYS A 4 7.43 2.57 27.42
CA CYS A 4 6.34 1.64 27.14
C CYS A 4 6.22 1.51 25.61
N GLU A 5 6.73 0.43 25.03
CA GLU A 5 6.51 0.09 23.64
C GLU A 5 5.02 -0.24 23.50
N HIS A 6 4.23 0.72 22.99
CA HIS A 6 2.89 0.38 22.54
C HIS A 6 3.04 -0.64 21.42
N PRO A 7 2.47 -1.84 21.56
CA PRO A 7 2.59 -2.86 20.53
C PRO A 7 1.99 -2.32 19.23
N LEU A 8 2.66 -2.59 18.10
CA LEU A 8 2.10 -2.29 16.78
C LEU A 8 0.81 -3.09 16.60
N ASN A 9 -0.24 -2.42 16.21
CA ASN A 9 -1.53 -3.04 15.94
C ASN A 9 -1.97 -2.69 14.50
N PRO A 10 -1.38 -3.32 13.48
CA PRO A 10 -1.72 -3.06 12.10
C PRO A 10 -3.03 -3.72 11.70
N PHE A 11 -3.62 -3.19 10.63
CA PHE A 11 -4.74 -3.84 9.95
C PHE A 11 -4.22 -4.99 9.09
N VAL A 12 -4.83 -6.17 9.25
CA VAL A 12 -4.55 -7.38 8.46
C VAL A 12 -5.85 -8.03 8.00
N TRP A 13 -5.82 -8.74 6.89
CA TRP A 13 -6.98 -9.50 6.38
C TRP A 13 -6.84 -10.98 6.75
N PRO A 14 -7.81 -11.55 7.48
CA PRO A 14 -7.78 -12.99 7.81
C PRO A 14 -7.66 -13.90 6.57
N GLN A 15 -8.30 -13.50 5.48
CA GLN A 15 -8.28 -14.24 4.21
C GLN A 15 -6.87 -14.30 3.60
N LEU A 16 -6.11 -13.21 3.68
CA LEU A 16 -4.73 -13.18 3.21
C LEU A 16 -3.81 -13.89 4.21
N SER A 17 -4.08 -13.80 5.50
CA SER A 17 -3.31 -14.50 6.54
C SER A 17 -3.43 -16.01 6.47
N ALA A 18 -4.45 -16.53 5.79
CA ALA A 18 -4.61 -17.97 5.53
C ALA A 18 -3.71 -18.50 4.38
N VAL A 19 -3.07 -17.60 3.61
CA VAL A 19 -2.14 -18.00 2.54
C VAL A 19 -0.78 -18.33 3.14
N SER A 20 -0.31 -19.56 2.93
CA SER A 20 0.97 -20.03 3.47
C SER A 20 2.14 -19.18 2.96
N GLY A 21 3.05 -18.82 3.86
CA GLY A 21 4.22 -18.02 3.54
C GLY A 21 3.92 -16.58 3.08
N LEU A 22 2.69 -16.07 3.26
CA LEU A 22 2.36 -14.68 3.00
C LEU A 22 2.38 -13.88 4.28
N VAL A 23 3.06 -12.73 4.25
CA VAL A 23 3.01 -11.72 5.31
C VAL A 23 2.52 -10.41 4.73
N HIS A 24 1.59 -9.73 5.44
CA HIS A 24 1.03 -8.46 5.00
C HIS A 24 0.52 -7.66 6.19
N ALA A 25 0.59 -6.34 6.10
CA ALA A 25 0.02 -5.43 7.08
C ALA A 25 -0.16 -4.02 6.52
N VAL A 26 -1.18 -3.31 6.99
CA VAL A 26 -1.27 -1.85 6.90
C VAL A 26 -1.11 -1.30 8.30
N PHE A 27 0.02 -0.65 8.56
CA PHE A 27 0.34 -0.11 9.88
C PHE A 27 -0.46 1.17 10.13
N THR A 28 -0.84 1.37 11.39
CA THR A 28 -1.52 2.58 11.84
C THR A 28 -0.52 3.71 12.10
N ARG A 29 -0.99 4.87 12.55
CA ARG A 29 -0.12 5.97 12.99
C ARG A 29 0.57 5.74 14.34
N HIS A 30 0.22 4.67 15.06
CA HIS A 30 0.63 4.41 16.44
C HIS A 30 1.81 3.44 16.54
N GLY A 31 2.54 3.52 17.68
CA GLY A 31 3.62 2.59 18.02
C GLY A 31 4.99 2.98 17.49
N GLY A 32 5.14 4.18 16.94
CA GLY A 32 6.43 4.71 16.51
C GLY A 32 7.08 5.67 17.49
N VAL A 33 8.10 6.37 17.02
CA VAL A 33 8.93 7.30 17.80
C VAL A 33 9.02 8.71 17.20
N SER A 34 8.31 8.97 16.13
CA SER A 34 8.28 10.31 15.52
C SER A 34 7.47 11.28 16.38
N ASP A 35 7.98 12.51 16.50
CA ASP A 35 7.30 13.61 17.18
C ASP A 35 6.20 14.25 16.31
N PRO A 36 5.26 14.99 16.89
CA PRO A 36 4.33 15.80 16.10
C PRO A 36 5.07 16.72 15.11
N PRO A 37 4.55 16.92 13.88
CA PRO A 37 3.26 16.47 13.37
C PRO A 37 3.26 15.06 12.75
N TYR A 38 4.30 14.26 12.96
CA TYR A 38 4.47 12.92 12.41
C TYR A 38 4.11 11.79 13.40
N ALA A 39 3.53 12.15 14.54
CA ALA A 39 3.30 11.22 15.67
C ALA A 39 2.35 10.07 15.31
N THR A 40 2.84 8.83 15.46
CA THR A 40 4.18 8.44 15.94
C THR A 40 4.91 7.51 14.95
N LEU A 41 4.21 6.66 14.18
CA LEU A 41 4.76 5.64 13.28
C LEU A 41 4.81 6.14 11.82
N ASN A 42 5.49 7.27 11.59
CA ASN A 42 5.70 7.74 10.23
C ASN A 42 6.72 6.87 9.50
N ALA A 43 6.34 6.38 8.31
CA ALA A 43 7.18 5.55 7.45
C ALA A 43 7.73 6.31 6.23
N ALA A 44 7.44 7.60 6.08
CA ALA A 44 7.88 8.35 4.91
C ALA A 44 9.29 8.90 5.09
N LEU A 45 10.13 8.63 4.10
CA LEU A 45 11.45 9.21 3.97
C LEU A 45 11.36 10.64 3.39
N ASN A 46 12.26 11.52 3.78
CA ASN A 46 12.43 12.86 3.17
C ASN A 46 11.17 13.75 3.17
N ASN A 47 10.31 13.61 4.17
CA ASN A 47 9.09 14.42 4.31
C ASN A 47 9.21 15.53 5.37
N GLY A 48 10.40 15.69 5.96
CA GLY A 48 10.72 16.68 6.99
C GLY A 48 10.73 16.14 8.42
N ASP A 49 10.46 14.86 8.60
CA ASP A 49 10.62 14.15 9.89
C ASP A 49 12.10 13.86 10.19
N ASN A 50 12.39 13.56 11.45
CA ASN A 50 13.72 13.14 11.88
C ASN A 50 14.10 11.79 11.24
N PRO A 51 15.18 11.73 10.42
CA PRO A 51 15.58 10.49 9.75
C PRO A 51 15.84 9.31 10.69
N LYS A 52 16.35 9.57 11.91
CA LYS A 52 16.58 8.53 12.91
C LYS A 52 15.26 7.96 13.44
N ALA A 53 14.25 8.81 13.64
CA ALA A 53 12.93 8.37 14.05
C ALA A 53 12.26 7.52 12.96
N VAL A 54 12.36 7.94 11.69
CA VAL A 54 11.84 7.15 10.56
C VAL A 54 12.56 5.81 10.43
N SER A 55 13.89 5.77 10.60
CA SER A 55 14.67 4.52 10.60
C SER A 55 14.22 3.58 11.71
N GLU A 56 14.02 4.07 12.92
CA GLU A 56 13.50 3.27 14.04
C GLU A 56 12.06 2.80 13.77
N ASN A 57 11.21 3.63 13.19
CA ASN A 57 9.85 3.23 12.81
C ASN A 57 9.88 2.09 11.78
N LEU A 58 10.73 2.19 10.76
CA LEU A 58 10.90 1.12 9.76
C LEU A 58 11.47 -0.15 10.39
N ARG A 59 12.39 -0.05 11.34
CA ARG A 59 12.90 -1.19 12.10
C ARG A 59 11.78 -1.91 12.86
N ARG A 60 10.88 -1.16 13.52
CA ARG A 60 9.72 -1.73 14.21
C ARG A 60 8.79 -2.45 13.26
N ILE A 61 8.51 -1.84 12.10
CA ILE A 61 7.68 -2.41 11.04
C ILE A 61 8.30 -3.71 10.53
N THR A 62 9.60 -3.73 10.19
CA THR A 62 10.29 -4.92 9.69
C THR A 62 10.36 -6.03 10.73
N SER A 63 10.56 -5.67 11.99
CA SER A 63 10.55 -6.63 13.11
C SER A 63 9.19 -7.30 13.27
N TRP A 64 8.10 -6.51 13.15
CA TRP A 64 6.74 -7.04 13.25
C TRP A 64 6.38 -7.96 12.08
N ILE A 65 6.72 -7.58 10.84
CA ILE A 65 6.40 -8.35 9.63
C ILE A 65 7.31 -9.57 9.45
N GLY A 66 8.42 -9.68 10.19
CA GLY A 66 9.37 -10.78 10.11
C GLY A 66 10.26 -10.79 8.86
N LEU A 67 10.33 -9.67 8.13
CA LEU A 67 11.17 -9.52 6.95
C LEU A 67 12.37 -8.61 7.27
N LYS A 68 13.54 -8.93 6.71
CA LYS A 68 14.76 -8.13 6.92
C LYS A 68 15.07 -7.16 5.78
N MET A 69 14.37 -7.26 4.67
CA MET A 69 14.53 -6.38 3.52
C MET A 69 13.18 -5.79 3.11
N LEU A 70 13.15 -4.47 2.97
CA LEU A 70 12.05 -3.74 2.35
C LEU A 70 12.51 -3.12 1.04
N VAL A 71 11.63 -3.12 0.05
CA VAL A 71 11.78 -2.37 -1.20
C VAL A 71 10.69 -1.32 -1.26
N THR A 72 11.06 -0.11 -1.57
CA THR A 72 10.13 1.01 -1.80
C THR A 72 10.53 1.79 -3.05
N ALA A 73 9.62 2.59 -3.57
CA ALA A 73 9.86 3.48 -4.71
C ALA A 73 9.37 4.89 -4.42
N PRO A 74 9.90 5.92 -5.07
CA PRO A 74 9.28 7.24 -5.10
C PRO A 74 7.90 7.15 -5.78
N GLN A 75 6.84 7.39 -5.01
CA GLN A 75 5.45 7.38 -5.48
C GLN A 75 5.11 8.73 -6.08
N VAL A 76 4.62 8.76 -7.31
CA VAL A 76 4.35 9.97 -8.09
C VAL A 76 2.88 10.11 -8.51
N HIS A 77 2.01 9.23 -8.01
CA HIS A 77 0.59 9.10 -8.39
C HIS A 77 0.42 8.80 -9.90
N GLY A 78 1.36 8.05 -10.44
CA GLY A 78 1.35 7.55 -11.82
C GLY A 78 0.76 6.15 -11.91
N SER A 79 1.16 5.44 -12.99
CA SER A 79 0.74 4.07 -13.26
C SER A 79 1.90 3.12 -13.56
N GLN A 80 3.13 3.52 -13.24
CA GLN A 80 4.32 2.71 -13.43
C GLN A 80 4.34 1.53 -12.45
N VAL A 81 4.62 0.34 -12.99
CA VAL A 81 4.74 -0.92 -12.24
C VAL A 81 6.18 -1.41 -12.29
N LEU A 82 6.80 -1.56 -11.13
CA LEU A 82 8.16 -2.04 -10.97
C LEU A 82 8.16 -3.54 -10.65
N VAL A 83 8.82 -4.35 -11.48
CA VAL A 83 9.12 -5.74 -11.14
C VAL A 83 10.39 -5.77 -10.30
N VAL A 84 10.28 -6.31 -9.09
CA VAL A 84 11.39 -6.49 -8.17
C VAL A 84 11.86 -7.94 -8.26
N ASP A 85 12.98 -8.14 -8.91
CA ASP A 85 13.70 -9.40 -9.02
C ASP A 85 15.16 -9.21 -8.60
N GLN A 86 15.96 -10.29 -8.59
CA GLN A 86 17.34 -10.21 -8.16
C GLN A 86 18.17 -9.25 -9.02
N THR A 87 17.89 -9.18 -10.32
CA THR A 87 18.62 -8.31 -11.26
C THR A 87 18.34 -6.85 -10.96
N SER A 88 17.06 -6.46 -10.83
CA SER A 88 16.65 -5.10 -10.51
C SER A 88 17.12 -4.68 -9.12
N LEU A 89 16.98 -5.57 -8.13
CA LEU A 89 17.38 -5.29 -6.75
C LEU A 89 18.88 -4.98 -6.60
N ASN A 90 19.73 -5.63 -7.38
CA ASN A 90 21.17 -5.38 -7.38
C ASN A 90 21.55 -3.97 -7.88
N THR A 91 20.63 -3.28 -8.56
CA THR A 91 20.84 -1.91 -9.06
C THR A 91 20.29 -0.83 -8.13
N PHE A 92 19.49 -1.19 -7.13
CA PHE A 92 18.84 -0.21 -6.27
C PHE A 92 19.80 0.29 -5.19
N PRO A 93 19.80 1.61 -4.89
CA PRO A 93 20.43 2.13 -3.69
C PRO A 93 19.93 1.39 -2.45
N LEU A 94 20.87 0.81 -1.69
CA LEU A 94 20.60 0.03 -0.51
C LEU A 94 21.11 0.73 0.74
N LYS A 95 20.24 0.88 1.73
CA LYS A 95 20.60 1.32 3.09
C LYS A 95 20.41 0.15 4.04
N THR A 96 21.47 -0.25 4.74
CA THR A 96 21.39 -1.26 5.81
C THR A 96 21.64 -0.57 7.14
N GLU A 97 20.69 -0.64 8.03
CA GLU A 97 20.72 0.04 9.31
C GLU A 97 19.85 -0.73 10.32
N ASN A 98 20.28 -0.79 11.57
CA ASN A 98 19.48 -1.35 12.68
C ASN A 98 18.94 -2.77 12.43
N GLY A 99 19.66 -3.60 11.67
CA GLY A 99 19.32 -5.00 11.41
C GLY A 99 18.30 -5.24 10.30
N PHE A 100 17.94 -4.22 9.51
CA PHE A 100 17.15 -4.34 8.29
C PHE A 100 17.80 -3.62 7.11
N SER A 101 17.38 -3.94 5.90
CA SER A 101 17.82 -3.30 4.67
C SER A 101 16.64 -2.65 3.96
N LEU A 102 16.85 -1.44 3.44
CA LEU A 102 15.89 -0.70 2.63
C LEU A 102 16.49 -0.43 1.25
N ALA A 103 15.93 -1.04 0.23
CA ALA A 103 16.26 -0.77 -1.17
C ALA A 103 15.27 0.25 -1.75
N ILE A 104 15.78 1.23 -2.51
CA ILE A 104 14.97 2.28 -3.12
C ILE A 104 15.05 2.12 -4.64
N GLY A 105 13.96 1.64 -5.24
CA GLY A 105 13.83 1.49 -6.68
C GLY A 105 13.61 2.83 -7.41
N PRO A 106 13.52 2.79 -8.75
CA PRO A 106 13.10 3.93 -9.56
C PRO A 106 11.66 4.32 -9.26
N GLN A 107 11.20 5.46 -9.81
CA GLN A 107 9.82 5.93 -9.64
C GLN A 107 8.81 4.88 -10.08
N ALA A 108 7.90 4.51 -9.19
CA ALA A 108 6.80 3.59 -9.44
C ALA A 108 5.71 3.75 -8.38
N ASP A 109 4.48 3.50 -8.77
CA ASP A 109 3.33 3.48 -7.87
C ASP A 109 2.82 2.06 -7.59
N ALA A 110 3.36 1.05 -8.28
CA ALA A 110 3.14 -0.36 -7.98
C ALA A 110 4.45 -1.14 -8.03
N MET A 111 4.55 -2.18 -7.22
CA MET A 111 5.68 -3.11 -7.21
C MET A 111 5.15 -4.54 -7.20
N VAL A 112 5.83 -5.44 -7.92
CA VAL A 112 5.49 -6.87 -8.04
C VAL A 112 6.75 -7.70 -7.79
N THR A 113 6.62 -8.80 -7.03
CA THR A 113 7.72 -9.73 -6.80
C THR A 113 7.25 -11.17 -6.54
N SER A 114 8.09 -12.15 -6.86
CA SER A 114 8.02 -13.53 -6.39
C SER A 114 9.16 -13.87 -5.43
N MET A 115 9.98 -12.89 -5.06
CA MET A 115 11.12 -13.11 -4.17
C MET A 115 10.63 -13.33 -2.73
N VAL A 116 11.15 -14.36 -2.08
CA VAL A 116 10.95 -14.57 -0.64
C VAL A 116 11.86 -13.64 0.17
N HIS A 117 11.43 -13.31 1.40
CA HIS A 117 12.13 -12.45 2.35
C HIS A 117 12.29 -10.98 1.91
N VAL A 118 11.55 -10.56 0.88
CA VAL A 118 11.48 -9.19 0.38
C VAL A 118 10.08 -8.65 0.62
N GLY A 119 9.98 -7.54 1.36
CA GLY A 119 8.74 -6.82 1.59
C GLY A 119 8.60 -5.62 0.65
N LEU A 120 7.49 -5.51 -0.04
CA LEU A 120 7.14 -4.35 -0.85
C LEU A 120 6.46 -3.31 0.03
N LEU A 121 7.08 -2.14 0.20
CA LEU A 121 6.60 -1.05 1.06
C LEU A 121 5.99 0.09 0.22
N ILE A 122 4.72 0.36 0.40
CA ILE A 122 3.99 1.53 -0.07
C ILE A 122 3.66 2.46 1.12
N LYS A 123 3.73 3.76 0.90
CA LYS A 123 3.43 4.79 1.91
C LYS A 123 2.12 5.48 1.56
N ILE A 124 1.19 5.54 2.51
CA ILE A 124 -0.16 6.07 2.28
C ILE A 124 -0.59 7.05 3.39
N ALA A 125 -1.41 8.03 2.99
CA ALA A 125 -2.29 8.84 3.84
C ALA A 125 -3.44 9.30 2.94
N ASP A 126 -4.57 8.61 3.00
CA ASP A 126 -5.79 8.69 2.19
C ASP A 126 -5.78 7.87 0.89
N CYS A 127 -4.67 7.77 0.16
CA CYS A 127 -4.60 6.86 -0.99
C CYS A 127 -4.74 5.40 -0.53
N GLN A 128 -5.26 4.55 -1.42
CA GLN A 128 -5.32 3.12 -1.18
C GLN A 128 -3.93 2.50 -1.34
N ALA A 129 -3.60 1.53 -0.50
CA ALA A 129 -2.69 0.45 -0.85
C ALA A 129 -3.54 -0.75 -1.24
N VAL A 130 -3.29 -1.32 -2.41
CA VAL A 130 -3.99 -2.52 -2.86
C VAL A 130 -2.98 -3.66 -2.95
N PHE A 131 -3.19 -4.68 -2.14
CA PHE A 131 -2.42 -5.92 -2.22
C PHE A 131 -3.04 -6.84 -3.25
N LEU A 132 -2.22 -7.39 -4.14
CA LEU A 132 -2.59 -8.47 -5.04
C LEU A 132 -1.72 -9.69 -4.71
N VAL A 133 -2.35 -10.85 -4.63
CA VAL A 133 -1.68 -12.10 -4.25
C VAL A 133 -2.08 -13.20 -5.21
N ASP A 134 -1.11 -13.81 -5.85
CA ASP A 134 -1.25 -15.09 -6.56
C ASP A 134 -0.71 -16.20 -5.65
N PRO A 135 -1.58 -16.93 -4.94
CA PRO A 135 -1.14 -17.95 -4.01
C PRO A 135 -0.54 -19.18 -4.71
N LEU A 136 -0.93 -19.42 -5.96
CA LEU A 136 -0.49 -20.60 -6.71
C LEU A 136 0.91 -20.42 -7.28
N ARG A 137 1.23 -19.21 -7.75
CA ARG A 137 2.55 -18.88 -8.34
C ARG A 137 3.48 -18.18 -7.36
N ARG A 138 2.98 -17.91 -6.13
CA ARG A 138 3.71 -17.21 -5.08
C ARG A 138 4.24 -15.86 -5.59
N VAL A 139 3.33 -15.03 -6.07
CA VAL A 139 3.61 -13.67 -6.55
C VAL A 139 2.75 -12.69 -5.78
N VAL A 140 3.36 -11.59 -5.34
CA VAL A 140 2.66 -10.53 -4.63
C VAL A 140 2.90 -9.18 -5.31
N ALA A 141 1.90 -8.31 -5.21
CA ALA A 141 2.05 -6.91 -5.58
C ALA A 141 1.53 -5.99 -4.48
N ASN A 142 2.14 -4.81 -4.39
CA ASN A 142 1.67 -3.71 -3.56
C ASN A 142 1.48 -2.48 -4.44
N VAL A 143 0.25 -1.98 -4.52
CA VAL A 143 -0.14 -0.91 -5.45
C VAL A 143 -0.56 0.33 -4.68
N HIS A 144 0.12 1.45 -4.89
CA HIS A 144 -0.33 2.77 -4.46
C HIS A 144 -1.39 3.28 -5.43
N CYS A 145 -2.65 3.19 -5.04
CA CYS A 145 -3.79 3.58 -5.85
C CYS A 145 -4.47 4.83 -5.27
N GLY A 146 -3.90 6.01 -5.54
CA GLY A 146 -4.58 7.29 -5.34
C GLY A 146 -5.57 7.54 -6.46
N TRP A 147 -6.42 8.59 -6.38
CA TRP A 147 -7.43 8.88 -7.41
C TRP A 147 -6.84 9.00 -8.82
N ARG A 148 -5.64 9.60 -8.97
CA ARG A 148 -4.95 9.68 -10.27
C ARG A 148 -4.53 8.30 -10.79
N GLY A 149 -4.07 7.42 -9.89
CA GLY A 149 -3.75 6.03 -10.23
C GLY A 149 -5.00 5.23 -10.63
N SER A 150 -6.14 5.47 -9.96
CA SER A 150 -7.43 4.89 -10.35
C SER A 150 -7.87 5.36 -11.74
N VAL A 151 -7.77 6.66 -12.02
CA VAL A 151 -8.08 7.22 -13.35
C VAL A 151 -7.18 6.62 -14.43
N GLN A 152 -5.90 6.39 -14.16
CA GLN A 152 -4.95 5.74 -15.06
C GLN A 152 -5.05 4.21 -15.08
N ASN A 153 -5.94 3.65 -14.28
CA ASN A 153 -6.17 2.21 -14.10
C ASN A 153 -4.88 1.42 -13.77
N ILE A 154 -4.15 1.88 -12.76
CA ILE A 154 -2.91 1.23 -12.30
C ILE A 154 -3.14 -0.22 -11.88
N LEU A 155 -4.34 -0.56 -11.40
CA LEU A 155 -4.69 -1.92 -11.00
C LEU A 155 -4.65 -2.87 -12.21
N ALA A 156 -5.26 -2.47 -13.34
CA ALA A 156 -5.21 -3.28 -14.55
C ALA A 156 -3.78 -3.43 -15.08
N GLN A 157 -2.99 -2.36 -15.05
CA GLN A 157 -1.57 -2.42 -15.46
C GLN A 157 -0.77 -3.37 -14.57
N THR A 158 -1.03 -3.38 -13.26
CA THR A 158 -0.36 -4.30 -12.35
C THR A 158 -0.75 -5.75 -12.63
N VAL A 159 -2.04 -6.03 -12.81
CA VAL A 159 -2.52 -7.37 -13.17
C VAL A 159 -1.91 -7.84 -14.50
N GLN A 160 -1.84 -6.98 -15.53
CA GLN A 160 -1.18 -7.29 -16.79
C GLN A 160 0.30 -7.63 -16.63
N VAL A 161 1.03 -6.89 -15.78
CA VAL A 161 2.45 -7.21 -15.47
C VAL A 161 2.55 -8.56 -14.77
N MET A 162 1.67 -8.87 -13.81
CA MET A 162 1.64 -10.18 -13.15
C MET A 162 1.36 -11.31 -14.14
N GLN A 163 0.42 -11.12 -15.07
CA GLN A 163 0.14 -12.08 -16.13
C GLN A 163 1.37 -12.29 -17.06
N ALA A 164 1.92 -11.19 -17.57
CA ALA A 164 2.99 -11.25 -18.59
C ALA A 164 4.32 -11.78 -18.03
N ARG A 165 4.65 -11.44 -16.78
CA ARG A 165 5.96 -11.76 -16.18
C ARG A 165 5.95 -13.04 -15.35
N PHE A 166 4.80 -13.43 -14.80
CA PHE A 166 4.72 -14.54 -13.85
C PHE A 166 3.67 -15.60 -14.25
N GLY A 167 2.93 -15.36 -15.34
CA GLY A 167 1.87 -16.28 -15.79
C GLY A 167 0.66 -16.32 -14.83
N THR A 168 0.48 -15.29 -14.01
CA THR A 168 -0.67 -15.15 -13.12
C THR A 168 -1.96 -15.19 -13.90
N ARG A 169 -2.96 -15.90 -13.39
CA ARG A 169 -4.32 -15.89 -13.92
C ARG A 169 -5.18 -15.00 -13.02
N PRO A 170 -5.88 -14.00 -13.56
CA PRO A 170 -6.66 -13.06 -12.74
C PRO A 170 -7.68 -13.72 -11.83
N GLU A 171 -8.29 -14.81 -12.27
CA GLU A 171 -9.26 -15.58 -11.48
C GLU A 171 -8.65 -16.28 -10.24
N ASP A 172 -7.33 -16.46 -10.21
CA ASP A 172 -6.60 -17.04 -9.07
C ASP A 172 -6.16 -15.98 -8.05
N LEU A 173 -6.27 -14.67 -8.41
CA LEU A 173 -5.83 -13.58 -7.55
C LEU A 173 -6.77 -13.37 -6.36
N LEU A 174 -6.15 -13.06 -5.22
CA LEU A 174 -6.78 -12.40 -4.07
C LEU A 174 -6.36 -10.92 -4.09
N ALA A 175 -7.29 -10.03 -3.79
CA ALA A 175 -7.04 -8.60 -3.69
C ALA A 175 -7.53 -8.03 -2.35
N ALA A 176 -6.76 -7.12 -1.75
CA ALA A 176 -7.13 -6.47 -0.49
C ALA A 176 -6.89 -4.95 -0.56
N ILE A 177 -7.96 -4.17 -0.37
CA ILE A 177 -7.97 -2.71 -0.46
C ILE A 177 -7.89 -2.14 0.95
N SER A 178 -6.86 -1.35 1.23
CA SER A 178 -6.54 -0.83 2.56
C SER A 178 -7.55 0.18 3.10
N PRO A 179 -7.52 0.48 4.41
CA PRO A 179 -8.06 1.72 4.94
C PRO A 179 -7.54 2.90 4.12
N SER A 180 -8.44 3.81 3.71
CA SER A 180 -8.13 4.91 2.79
C SER A 180 -9.25 5.97 2.82
N LEU A 181 -9.20 6.96 1.95
CA LEU A 181 -10.25 7.98 1.83
C LEU A 181 -11.57 7.33 1.40
N GLY A 182 -12.51 7.24 2.34
CA GLY A 182 -13.81 6.64 2.09
C GLY A 182 -14.79 7.58 1.37
N PRO A 183 -15.87 7.03 0.78
CA PRO A 183 -16.87 7.79 0.03
C PRO A 183 -17.52 8.89 0.85
N CYS A 184 -17.60 8.75 2.18
CA CYS A 184 -18.10 9.77 3.10
C CYS A 184 -17.32 11.09 3.06
N CYS A 185 -16.01 11.05 2.72
CA CYS A 185 -15.08 12.19 2.75
C CYS A 185 -14.39 12.48 1.41
N ALA A 186 -14.62 11.66 0.39
CA ALA A 186 -13.95 11.74 -0.92
C ALA A 186 -14.60 12.79 -1.82
N GLU A 187 -14.54 14.07 -1.42
CA GLU A 187 -15.03 15.21 -2.20
C GLU A 187 -14.04 15.60 -3.31
N PHE A 188 -14.54 15.70 -4.55
CA PHE A 188 -13.81 16.14 -5.75
C PHE A 188 -14.60 17.23 -6.46
N ARG A 189 -14.39 18.50 -6.09
CA ARG A 189 -15.14 19.63 -6.61
C ARG A 189 -14.91 19.87 -8.09
N SER A 190 -13.70 19.58 -8.57
CA SER A 190 -13.31 19.71 -9.98
C SER A 190 -13.44 18.40 -10.76
N TYR A 191 -14.28 17.46 -10.30
CA TYR A 191 -14.36 16.12 -10.85
C TYR A 191 -14.61 16.09 -12.37
N ALA A 192 -15.37 17.06 -12.91
CA ALA A 192 -15.68 17.13 -14.33
C ALA A 192 -14.43 17.30 -15.23
N SER A 193 -13.33 17.84 -14.67
CA SER A 193 -12.04 17.97 -15.35
C SER A 193 -10.99 16.95 -14.88
N GLU A 194 -11.22 16.29 -13.75
CA GLU A 194 -10.23 15.41 -13.11
C GLU A 194 -10.57 13.92 -13.23
N ILE A 195 -11.87 13.59 -13.28
CA ILE A 195 -12.37 12.21 -13.28
C ILE A 195 -13.06 11.93 -14.62
N PRO A 196 -12.61 10.92 -15.39
CA PRO A 196 -13.25 10.51 -16.62
C PRO A 196 -14.73 10.15 -16.42
N GLN A 197 -15.54 10.43 -17.44
CA GLN A 197 -17.00 10.27 -17.38
C GLN A 197 -17.41 8.82 -17.08
N GLU A 198 -16.62 7.84 -17.50
CA GLU A 198 -16.83 6.41 -17.27
C GLU A 198 -16.80 6.04 -15.77
N LEU A 199 -16.20 6.89 -14.94
CA LEU A 199 -16.16 6.70 -13.49
C LEU A 199 -17.23 7.50 -12.74
N TRP A 200 -18.08 8.28 -13.43
CA TRP A 200 -19.11 9.09 -12.76
C TRP A 200 -20.24 8.24 -12.18
N GLU A 201 -20.42 7.01 -12.63
CA GLU A 201 -21.36 6.08 -12.00
C GLU A 201 -21.04 5.78 -10.53
N PHE A 202 -19.76 5.99 -10.12
CA PHE A 202 -19.32 5.85 -8.73
C PHE A 202 -19.49 7.12 -7.89
N GLN A 203 -20.14 8.14 -8.43
CA GLN A 203 -20.54 9.34 -7.67
C GLN A 203 -21.74 9.02 -6.78
N ILE A 204 -21.54 8.99 -5.45
CA ILE A 204 -22.58 8.63 -4.48
C ILE A 204 -23.49 9.82 -4.09
N ARG A 205 -23.01 11.04 -4.30
CA ARG A 205 -23.72 12.32 -4.14
C ARG A 205 -22.92 13.42 -4.85
N PRO A 206 -23.46 14.62 -5.08
CA PRO A 206 -22.76 15.68 -5.80
C PRO A 206 -21.33 15.88 -5.28
N THR A 207 -20.34 15.78 -6.17
CA THR A 207 -18.88 15.88 -5.94
C THR A 207 -18.23 14.78 -5.11
N TYR A 208 -18.95 13.78 -4.56
CA TYR A 208 -18.39 12.69 -3.75
C TYR A 208 -18.37 11.37 -4.50
N PHE A 209 -17.24 10.70 -4.47
CA PHE A 209 -16.99 9.46 -5.21
C PHE A 209 -16.62 8.30 -4.30
N ASP A 210 -17.01 7.08 -4.70
CA ASP A 210 -16.60 5.83 -4.05
C ASP A 210 -15.42 5.20 -4.82
N PHE A 211 -14.19 5.57 -4.45
CA PHE A 211 -12.99 4.97 -5.04
C PHE A 211 -12.74 3.53 -4.56
N TRP A 212 -13.38 3.06 -3.50
CA TRP A 212 -13.36 1.64 -3.16
C TRP A 212 -14.15 0.83 -4.18
N ALA A 213 -15.32 1.32 -4.57
CA ALA A 213 -16.13 0.70 -5.63
C ALA A 213 -15.42 0.77 -7.00
N VAL A 214 -14.76 1.89 -7.33
CA VAL A 214 -13.93 2.00 -8.54
C VAL A 214 -12.86 0.91 -8.57
N SER A 215 -12.11 0.72 -7.49
CA SER A 215 -11.05 -0.29 -7.43
C SER A 215 -11.60 -1.71 -7.56
N ARG A 216 -12.73 -2.01 -6.90
CA ARG A 216 -13.41 -3.30 -7.05
C ARG A 216 -13.86 -3.55 -8.48
N TYR A 217 -14.46 -2.54 -9.12
CA TYR A 217 -14.88 -2.61 -10.51
C TYR A 217 -13.70 -2.89 -11.44
N GLN A 218 -12.61 -2.12 -11.32
CA GLN A 218 -11.40 -2.28 -12.14
C GLN A 218 -10.78 -3.68 -11.99
N LEU A 219 -10.68 -4.19 -10.76
CA LEU A 219 -10.18 -5.54 -10.49
C LEU A 219 -11.08 -6.62 -11.08
N THR A 220 -12.40 -6.48 -10.93
CA THR A 220 -13.37 -7.42 -11.53
C THR A 220 -13.29 -7.38 -13.05
N ALA A 221 -13.17 -6.19 -13.65
CA ALA A 221 -12.99 -6.03 -15.10
C ALA A 221 -11.68 -6.66 -15.61
N CYS A 222 -10.66 -6.81 -14.76
CA CYS A 222 -9.44 -7.56 -15.08
C CYS A 222 -9.61 -9.08 -14.98
N GLY A 223 -10.75 -9.58 -14.52
CA GLY A 223 -11.04 -11.00 -14.39
C GLY A 223 -10.86 -11.56 -12.97
N LEU A 224 -10.63 -10.74 -11.96
CA LEU A 224 -10.65 -11.21 -10.57
C LEU A 224 -12.09 -11.57 -10.18
N ARG A 225 -12.22 -12.63 -9.39
CA ARG A 225 -13.52 -13.02 -8.84
C ARG A 225 -13.95 -12.03 -7.76
N PRO A 226 -15.19 -11.51 -7.77
CA PRO A 226 -15.65 -10.50 -6.79
C PRO A 226 -15.51 -10.94 -5.33
N GLU A 227 -15.67 -12.24 -5.05
CA GLU A 227 -15.51 -12.83 -3.71
C GLU A 227 -14.07 -12.85 -3.22
N ASN A 228 -13.10 -12.70 -4.11
CA ASN A 228 -11.68 -12.62 -3.81
C ASN A 228 -11.18 -11.17 -3.61
N ILE A 229 -12.08 -10.17 -3.64
CA ILE A 229 -11.73 -8.76 -3.48
C ILE A 229 -12.24 -8.26 -2.12
N TYR A 230 -11.33 -8.05 -1.19
CA TYR A 230 -11.60 -7.63 0.18
C TYR A 230 -11.36 -6.13 0.34
N THR A 231 -12.28 -5.43 0.98
CA THR A 231 -12.14 -4.00 1.26
C THR A 231 -12.16 -3.79 2.77
N ALA A 232 -11.20 -3.04 3.31
CA ALA A 232 -11.15 -2.72 4.74
C ALA A 232 -12.38 -1.90 5.18
N GLY A 233 -12.92 -1.04 4.31
CA GLY A 233 -14.10 -0.25 4.58
C GLY A 233 -13.92 0.85 5.63
N GLU A 234 -12.68 1.18 5.99
CA GLU A 234 -12.35 2.20 6.99
C GLU A 234 -11.85 3.49 6.34
N CYS A 235 -12.54 4.61 6.65
CA CYS A 235 -12.18 5.92 6.15
C CYS A 235 -11.09 6.57 7.01
N THR A 236 -9.94 6.90 6.41
CA THR A 236 -8.80 7.52 7.11
C THR A 236 -9.12 8.91 7.65
N VAL A 237 -10.01 9.69 6.99
CA VAL A 237 -10.47 10.99 7.48
C VAL A 237 -11.37 10.84 8.70
N CYS A 238 -12.26 9.85 8.73
CA CYS A 238 -13.13 9.59 9.87
C CYS A 238 -12.37 8.98 11.06
N ARG A 239 -11.31 8.22 10.78
CA ARG A 239 -10.50 7.52 11.78
C ARG A 239 -9.08 8.11 11.91
N ARG A 240 -8.98 9.45 12.01
CA ARG A 240 -7.70 10.16 12.24
C ARG A 240 -7.04 9.81 13.58
N ASP A 241 -7.82 9.30 14.49
CA ASP A 241 -7.33 8.70 15.74
C ASP A 241 -6.42 7.47 15.48
N ILE A 242 -6.61 6.76 14.36
CA ILE A 242 -5.87 5.54 13.99
C ILE A 242 -4.94 5.76 12.80
N TYR A 243 -5.35 6.58 11.82
CA TYR A 243 -4.67 6.72 10.54
C TYR A 243 -4.17 8.13 10.29
N PHE A 244 -3.04 8.27 9.61
CA PHE A 244 -2.67 9.56 9.01
C PHE A 244 -3.63 9.88 7.87
N SER A 245 -4.07 11.14 7.81
CA SER A 245 -4.90 11.64 6.71
C SER A 245 -4.41 13.00 6.23
N TYR A 246 -3.96 13.06 4.98
CA TYR A 246 -3.60 14.33 4.36
C TYR A 246 -4.82 15.22 4.12
N ARG A 247 -5.95 14.65 3.71
CA ARG A 247 -7.21 15.35 3.49
C ARG A 247 -7.75 15.96 4.80
N GLY A 248 -7.71 15.18 5.88
CA GLY A 248 -8.30 15.56 7.15
C GLY A 248 -7.44 16.50 7.99
N GLU A 249 -6.11 16.33 7.98
CA GLU A 249 -5.20 17.03 8.91
C GLU A 249 -4.08 17.80 8.20
N LYS A 250 -3.95 17.66 6.86
CA LYS A 250 -2.77 18.15 6.11
C LYS A 250 -1.43 17.59 6.63
N THR A 251 -1.48 16.47 7.36
CA THR A 251 -0.27 15.84 7.89
C THR A 251 0.68 15.37 6.78
N LYS A 252 1.98 15.46 7.07
CA LYS A 252 3.02 14.87 6.21
C LYS A 252 3.35 13.43 6.61
N GLY A 253 2.87 12.93 7.76
CA GLY A 253 3.03 11.55 8.19
C GLY A 253 2.40 10.57 7.19
N ARG A 254 3.01 9.39 7.05
CA ARG A 254 2.53 8.33 6.16
C ARG A 254 2.54 7.00 6.89
N MET A 255 1.46 6.26 6.76
CA MET A 255 1.38 4.85 7.15
C MET A 255 2.18 3.99 6.19
N ALA A 256 2.68 2.87 6.68
CA ALA A 256 3.27 1.81 5.86
C ALA A 256 2.20 0.77 5.52
N ALA A 257 2.14 0.39 4.24
CA ALA A 257 1.49 -0.83 3.80
C ALA A 257 2.58 -1.77 3.26
N VAL A 258 2.69 -2.97 3.81
CA VAL A 258 3.75 -3.92 3.47
C VAL A 258 3.13 -5.27 3.12
N ILE A 259 3.64 -5.89 2.06
CA ILE A 259 3.34 -7.28 1.70
C ILE A 259 4.63 -7.96 1.23
N GLY A 260 4.78 -9.23 1.55
CA GLY A 260 5.93 -10.04 1.12
C GLY A 260 5.69 -11.52 1.31
N LEU A 261 6.65 -12.30 0.84
CA LEU A 261 6.66 -13.76 0.96
C LEU A 261 7.77 -14.20 1.90
N THR A 262 7.49 -15.25 2.70
CA THR A 262 8.49 -15.98 3.49
C THR A 262 8.72 -17.36 2.87
N SER A 263 9.78 -18.04 3.29
CA SER A 263 9.87 -19.50 3.08
C SER A 263 8.69 -20.17 3.81
N ASP A 264 8.18 -21.25 3.25
CA ASP A 264 7.18 -22.09 3.91
C ASP A 264 7.72 -22.69 5.19
#